data_cb30c1fb7f8bf59353a73d254bb24453
#
_entry.id   cb30c1fb7f8bf59353a73d254bb24453
#
_cell.length_a   1.000
_cell.length_b   1.000
_cell.length_c   1.000
_cell.angle_alpha   90.00
_cell.angle_beta   90.00
_cell.angle_gamma   90.00
#
_symmetry.space_group_name_H-M   'P 1'
#
loop_
_entity.id
_entity.type
_entity.pdbx_description
1 polymer ?
#
loop_
_entity_poly.entity_id
_entity_poly.type
_entity_poly.pdbx_seq_one_letter_code
_entity_poly.pdbx_strand_id
1 'polypeptide(L)'
;MRAADRQALNVWLSQLADGDRDAFAPFYAAAWPAVRALTGRMLRDDVLADDAAQQAMVDVFARIEAFDPSRDALAWTLGVATWRCRTLLRSQGRRREEALDDHSAAYQGDSPETMAAAAEERQALRDVLATLAPDDAATLLASVQPHLRDPELAPATFRKRVQRAMNRLRAAWRLRHDP
;
A
#
# COMPACT_ATOMS: atom_id res chain seq x y z
N MET A 1 12.82 2.95 16.67
CA MET A 1 12.00 4.14 16.83
C MET A 1 11.22 4.05 18.13
N ARG A 2 11.24 5.10 18.95
CA ARG A 2 10.62 5.15 20.29
C ARG A 2 9.09 5.29 20.17
N ALA A 3 8.35 4.95 21.23
CA ALA A 3 6.87 5.09 21.23
C ALA A 3 6.41 6.54 21.01
N ALA A 4 7.13 7.52 21.57
CA ALA A 4 6.85 8.94 21.39
C ALA A 4 6.99 9.37 19.91
N ASP A 5 7.97 8.83 19.19
CA ASP A 5 8.19 9.14 17.77
C ASP A 5 7.05 8.61 16.90
N ARG A 6 6.50 7.43 17.25
CA ARG A 6 5.33 6.84 16.56
C ARG A 6 4.07 7.67 16.78
N GLN A 7 3.87 8.15 18.00
CA GLN A 7 2.73 9.00 18.29
C GLN A 7 2.80 10.33 17.54
N ALA A 8 3.97 10.94 17.46
CA ALA A 8 4.19 12.13 16.66
C ALA A 8 3.89 11.89 15.16
N LEU A 9 4.32 10.77 14.61
CA LEU A 9 3.99 10.38 13.22
C LEU A 9 2.47 10.25 13.00
N ASN A 10 1.74 9.68 13.96
CA ASN A 10 0.27 9.59 13.87
C ASN A 10 -0.37 10.97 13.84
N VAL A 11 0.10 11.90 14.70
CA VAL A 11 -0.40 13.28 14.75
C VAL A 11 -0.14 13.98 13.41
N TRP A 12 1.09 13.97 12.92
CA TRP A 12 1.44 14.65 11.68
C TRP A 12 0.73 14.08 10.47
N LEU A 13 0.61 12.75 10.36
CA LEU A 13 -0.09 12.14 9.23
C LEU A 13 -1.59 12.47 9.26
N SER A 14 -2.19 12.54 10.45
CA SER A 14 -3.59 12.96 10.61
C SER A 14 -3.79 14.43 10.23
N GLN A 15 -2.90 15.32 10.66
CA GLN A 15 -2.91 16.74 10.31
C GLN A 15 -2.78 16.93 8.79
N LEU A 16 -1.84 16.23 8.16
CA LEU A 16 -1.70 16.23 6.70
C LEU A 16 -2.97 15.75 5.99
N ALA A 17 -3.60 14.69 6.51
CA ALA A 17 -4.86 14.20 5.95
C ALA A 17 -6.01 15.21 6.09
N ASP A 18 -5.94 16.09 7.09
CA ASP A 18 -6.88 17.20 7.31
C ASP A 18 -6.51 18.46 6.51
N GLY A 19 -5.38 18.45 5.78
CA GLY A 19 -4.94 19.52 4.90
C GLY A 19 -3.91 20.47 5.50
N ASP A 20 -3.42 20.21 6.71
CA ASP A 20 -2.36 20.99 7.36
C ASP A 20 -1.01 20.67 6.72
N ARG A 21 -0.51 21.59 5.89
CA ARG A 21 0.75 21.43 5.16
C ARG A 21 1.98 21.59 6.03
N ASP A 22 1.89 22.20 7.18
CA ASP A 22 3.04 22.43 8.09
C ASP A 22 3.53 21.10 8.70
N ALA A 23 2.65 20.10 8.77
CA ALA A 23 3.02 18.76 9.21
C ALA A 23 3.83 17.95 8.18
N PHE A 24 4.01 18.44 6.93
CA PHE A 24 4.74 17.73 5.88
C PHE A 24 6.20 17.48 6.23
N ALA A 25 6.95 18.55 6.53
CA ALA A 25 8.39 18.45 6.78
C ALA A 25 8.73 17.55 7.97
N PRO A 26 8.08 17.70 9.16
CA PRO A 26 8.35 16.83 10.29
C PRO A 26 7.93 15.37 10.03
N PHE A 27 6.79 15.12 9.37
CA PHE A 27 6.40 13.75 9.01
C PHE A 27 7.40 13.11 8.06
N TYR A 28 7.77 13.82 6.97
CA TYR A 28 8.73 13.31 5.99
C TYR A 28 10.07 12.96 6.64
N ALA A 29 10.64 13.89 7.42
CA ALA A 29 11.92 13.69 8.09
C ALA A 29 11.92 12.49 9.04
N ALA A 30 10.81 12.25 9.74
CA ALA A 30 10.69 11.14 10.69
C ALA A 30 10.39 9.79 10.01
N ALA A 31 9.62 9.77 8.91
CA ALA A 31 9.24 8.55 8.21
C ALA A 31 10.32 8.07 7.22
N TRP A 32 11.01 9.00 6.56
CA TRP A 32 11.99 8.72 5.50
C TRP A 32 13.04 7.67 5.85
N PRO A 33 13.74 7.74 7.02
CA PRO A 33 14.76 6.75 7.34
C PRO A 33 14.23 5.32 7.41
N ALA A 34 13.00 5.16 7.89
CA ALA A 34 12.37 3.83 8.00
C ALA A 34 11.94 3.30 6.62
N VAL A 35 11.40 4.18 5.77
CA VAL A 35 11.03 3.83 4.38
C VAL A 35 12.28 3.42 3.59
N ARG A 36 13.34 4.25 3.65
CA ARG A 36 14.61 3.98 2.95
C ARG A 36 15.27 2.66 3.41
N ALA A 37 15.26 2.40 4.73
CA ALA A 37 15.78 1.16 5.28
C ALA A 37 14.97 -0.07 4.83
N LEU A 38 13.65 0.07 4.67
CA LEU A 38 12.79 -0.99 4.18
C LEU A 38 13.07 -1.29 2.69
N THR A 39 13.07 -0.25 1.84
CA THR A 39 13.30 -0.41 0.40
C THR A 39 14.69 -1.00 0.12
N GLY A 40 15.73 -0.56 0.83
CA GLY A 40 17.08 -1.10 0.72
C GLY A 40 17.19 -2.58 1.12
N ARG A 41 16.36 -3.05 2.07
CA ARG A 41 16.29 -4.47 2.42
C ARG A 41 15.52 -5.31 1.40
N MET A 42 14.53 -4.73 0.75
CA MET A 42 13.69 -5.43 -0.22
C MET A 42 14.29 -5.46 -1.63
N LEU A 43 15.05 -4.42 -1.99
CA LEU A 43 15.64 -4.24 -3.30
C LEU A 43 17.17 -4.28 -3.14
N ARG A 44 17.83 -5.14 -3.89
CA ARG A 44 19.30 -5.35 -3.79
C ARG A 44 20.11 -4.26 -4.49
N ASP A 45 19.45 -3.44 -5.29
CA ASP A 45 20.02 -2.33 -6.04
C ASP A 45 19.74 -1.02 -5.28
N ASP A 46 20.79 -0.31 -4.90
CA ASP A 46 20.68 0.91 -4.08
C ASP A 46 19.99 2.06 -4.82
N VAL A 47 20.23 2.20 -6.12
CA VAL A 47 19.59 3.25 -6.94
C VAL A 47 18.10 2.97 -7.04
N LEU A 48 17.74 1.73 -7.34
CA LEU A 48 16.34 1.31 -7.40
C LEU A 48 15.65 1.42 -6.04
N ALA A 49 16.36 1.15 -4.96
CA ALA A 49 15.83 1.27 -3.60
C ALA A 49 15.56 2.72 -3.21
N ASP A 50 16.42 3.66 -3.63
CA ASP A 50 16.22 5.10 -3.43
C ASP A 50 15.02 5.61 -4.22
N ASP A 51 14.93 5.26 -5.49
CA ASP A 51 13.79 5.63 -6.35
C ASP A 51 12.48 5.06 -5.80
N ALA A 52 12.51 3.81 -5.34
CA ALA A 52 11.34 3.17 -4.73
C ALA A 52 10.92 3.88 -3.42
N ALA A 53 11.89 4.32 -2.60
CA ALA A 53 11.60 5.05 -1.37
C ALA A 53 10.97 6.42 -1.66
N GLN A 54 11.52 7.18 -2.61
CA GLN A 54 10.97 8.46 -3.02
C GLN A 54 9.55 8.30 -3.56
N GLN A 55 9.35 7.35 -4.47
CA GLN A 55 8.04 7.09 -5.04
C GLN A 55 7.04 6.59 -4.00
N ALA A 56 7.47 5.78 -3.01
CA ALA A 56 6.61 5.36 -1.92
C ALA A 56 6.13 6.54 -1.08
N MET A 57 6.99 7.54 -0.82
CA MET A 57 6.57 8.77 -0.13
C MET A 57 5.57 9.57 -0.97
N VAL A 58 5.78 9.69 -2.28
CA VAL A 58 4.79 10.31 -3.19
C VAL A 58 3.45 9.57 -3.12
N ASP A 59 3.48 8.22 -3.13
CA ASP A 59 2.27 7.39 -3.04
C ASP A 59 1.57 7.55 -1.67
N VAL A 60 2.32 7.74 -0.58
CA VAL A 60 1.79 8.06 0.77
C VAL A 60 1.00 9.36 0.72
N PHE A 61 1.59 10.43 0.18
CA PHE A 61 0.92 11.73 0.11
C PHE A 61 -0.27 11.74 -0.86
N ALA A 62 -0.17 11.06 -1.98
CA ALA A 62 -1.27 10.91 -2.92
C ALA A 62 -2.49 10.18 -2.33
N ARG A 63 -2.28 9.34 -1.31
CA ARG A 63 -3.33 8.53 -0.65
C ARG A 63 -3.61 8.95 0.78
N ILE A 64 -3.07 10.08 1.22
CA ILE A 64 -3.10 10.50 2.61
C ILE A 64 -4.53 10.60 3.17
N GLU A 65 -5.47 10.98 2.33
CA GLU A 65 -6.89 11.08 2.69
C GLU A 65 -7.54 9.71 2.99
N ALA A 66 -6.92 8.61 2.55
CA ALA A 66 -7.34 7.25 2.89
C ALA A 66 -6.75 6.74 4.21
N PHE A 67 -5.85 7.51 4.84
CA PHE A 67 -5.29 7.16 6.13
C PHE A 67 -6.37 7.15 7.22
N ASP A 68 -6.42 6.07 7.98
CA ASP A 68 -7.28 5.93 9.15
C ASP A 68 -6.49 6.36 10.41
N PRO A 69 -6.86 7.48 11.08
CA PRO A 69 -6.12 7.97 12.25
C PRO A 69 -6.10 7.02 13.45
N SER A 70 -6.96 5.99 13.48
CA SER A 70 -6.93 4.96 14.52
C SER A 70 -5.80 3.93 14.30
N ARG A 71 -5.11 3.99 13.17
CA ARG A 71 -4.02 3.07 12.80
C ARG A 71 -2.65 3.71 13.03
N ASP A 72 -1.64 2.86 13.16
CA ASP A 72 -0.25 3.28 13.25
C ASP A 72 0.22 3.85 11.89
N ALA A 73 0.59 5.14 11.88
CA ALA A 73 0.99 5.88 10.68
C ALA A 73 2.26 5.29 10.05
N LEU A 74 3.21 4.84 10.87
CA LEU A 74 4.42 4.21 10.37
C LEU A 74 4.11 2.88 9.67
N ALA A 75 3.31 2.03 10.31
CA ALA A 75 2.93 0.74 9.74
C ALA A 75 2.18 0.92 8.42
N TRP A 76 1.29 1.92 8.34
CA TRP A 76 0.59 2.26 7.11
C TRP A 76 1.55 2.75 6.01
N THR A 77 2.47 3.66 6.34
CA THR A 77 3.50 4.19 5.43
C THR A 77 4.40 3.07 4.90
N LEU A 78 4.88 2.19 5.79
CA LEU A 78 5.69 1.03 5.40
C LEU A 78 4.91 0.01 4.57
N GLY A 79 3.60 -0.11 4.79
CA GLY A 79 2.71 -0.91 3.94
C GLY A 79 2.67 -0.39 2.50
N VAL A 80 2.57 0.92 2.30
CA VAL A 80 2.64 1.57 0.98
C VAL A 80 4.00 1.30 0.32
N ALA A 81 5.10 1.47 1.07
CA ALA A 81 6.44 1.21 0.57
C ALA A 81 6.65 -0.27 0.19
N THR A 82 6.17 -1.20 1.01
CA THR A 82 6.20 -2.64 0.71
C THR A 82 5.45 -2.97 -0.59
N TRP A 83 4.26 -2.41 -0.76
CA TRP A 83 3.49 -2.58 -1.98
C TRP A 83 4.24 -2.07 -3.22
N ARG A 84 4.88 -0.90 -3.12
CA ARG A 84 5.71 -0.33 -4.19
C ARG A 84 6.86 -1.26 -4.58
N CYS A 85 7.63 -1.73 -3.60
CA CYS A 85 8.75 -2.66 -3.85
C CYS A 85 8.27 -3.96 -4.52
N ARG A 86 7.19 -4.56 -4.02
CA ARG A 86 6.61 -5.78 -4.62
C ARG A 86 6.15 -5.55 -6.06
N THR A 87 5.58 -4.39 -6.36
CA THR A 87 5.15 -4.03 -7.72
C THR A 87 6.34 -3.90 -8.66
N LEU A 88 7.44 -3.28 -8.21
CA LEU A 88 8.68 -3.17 -8.97
C LEU A 88 9.31 -4.54 -9.23
N LEU A 89 9.43 -5.39 -8.21
CA LEU A 89 9.98 -6.74 -8.37
C LEU A 89 9.17 -7.58 -9.36
N ARG A 90 7.83 -7.50 -9.32
CA ARG A 90 6.99 -8.20 -10.30
C ARG A 90 7.16 -7.66 -11.72
N SER A 91 7.32 -6.34 -11.89
CA SER A 91 7.53 -5.74 -13.21
C SER A 91 8.89 -6.11 -13.79
N GLN A 92 9.93 -6.17 -12.95
CA GLN A 92 11.26 -6.64 -13.35
C GLN A 92 11.26 -8.13 -13.71
N GLY A 93 10.52 -8.96 -12.95
CA GLY A 93 10.33 -10.37 -13.28
C GLY A 93 9.75 -10.53 -14.69
N ARG A 94 8.63 -9.86 -14.98
CA ARG A 94 8.00 -9.90 -16.31
C ARG A 94 8.92 -9.41 -17.44
N ARG A 95 9.64 -8.29 -17.23
CA ARG A 95 10.60 -7.79 -18.25
C ARG A 95 11.76 -8.76 -18.50
N ARG A 96 12.18 -9.49 -17.48
CA ARG A 96 13.20 -10.54 -17.64
C ARG A 96 12.64 -11.75 -18.38
N GLU A 97 11.40 -12.14 -18.10
CA GLU A 97 10.71 -13.21 -18.83
C GLU A 97 10.55 -12.86 -20.32
N GLU A 98 10.08 -11.64 -20.64
CA GLU A 98 9.96 -11.13 -22.01
C GLU A 98 11.32 -11.03 -22.73
N ALA A 99 12.40 -10.67 -22.00
CA ALA A 99 13.75 -10.62 -22.56
C ALA A 99 14.43 -12.00 -22.67
N LEU A 100 13.94 -13.01 -21.97
CA LEU A 100 14.47 -14.38 -21.96
C LEU A 100 13.79 -15.31 -22.99
N ASP A 101 12.65 -14.90 -23.53
CA ASP A 101 12.07 -15.58 -24.70
C ASP A 101 13.01 -15.50 -25.93
N ASP A 102 14.02 -14.60 -25.86
CA ASP A 102 15.07 -14.48 -26.86
C ASP A 102 16.39 -15.21 -26.52
N HIS A 103 16.68 -15.59 -25.27
CA HIS A 103 17.86 -16.40 -24.89
C HIS A 103 17.67 -17.12 -23.53
N SER A 104 17.65 -18.43 -23.59
CA SER A 104 17.62 -19.37 -22.48
C SER A 104 18.67 -19.12 -21.38
N ALA A 105 18.23 -18.64 -20.20
CA ALA A 105 18.99 -18.75 -18.96
C ALA A 105 18.05 -18.82 -17.74
N ALA A 106 18.29 -19.76 -16.87
CA ALA A 106 17.46 -20.16 -15.75
C ALA A 106 17.07 -19.00 -14.82
N TYR A 107 15.77 -18.76 -14.69
CA TYR A 107 15.14 -17.85 -13.77
C TYR A 107 14.93 -18.51 -12.40
N GLN A 108 15.47 -17.92 -11.33
CA GLN A 108 15.01 -18.16 -9.97
C GLN A 108 13.87 -17.19 -9.65
N GLY A 109 12.74 -17.40 -10.27
CA GLY A 109 11.46 -16.79 -9.92
C GLY A 109 10.84 -17.51 -8.73
N ASP A 110 9.79 -16.89 -8.17
CA ASP A 110 8.93 -17.58 -7.18
C ASP A 110 8.58 -18.96 -7.72
N SER A 111 8.71 -19.99 -6.86
CA SER A 111 8.41 -21.35 -7.31
C SER A 111 6.99 -21.42 -7.86
N PRO A 112 6.67 -22.36 -8.77
CA PRO A 112 5.30 -22.54 -9.27
C PRO A 112 4.27 -22.64 -8.13
N GLU A 113 4.68 -23.20 -6.97
CA GLU A 113 3.87 -23.28 -5.76
C GLU A 113 3.62 -21.90 -5.14
N THR A 114 4.63 -21.03 -5.09
CA THR A 114 4.49 -19.63 -4.60
C THR A 114 3.60 -18.81 -5.52
N MET A 115 3.71 -19.03 -6.83
CA MET A 115 2.85 -18.38 -7.83
C MET A 115 1.40 -18.88 -7.74
N ALA A 116 1.21 -20.17 -7.53
CA ALA A 116 -0.11 -20.78 -7.34
C ALA A 116 -0.77 -20.25 -6.06
N ALA A 117 -0.06 -20.27 -4.93
CA ALA A 117 -0.54 -19.71 -3.66
C ALA A 117 -0.92 -18.22 -3.78
N ALA A 118 -0.10 -17.42 -4.43
CA ALA A 118 -0.41 -16.01 -4.68
C ALA A 118 -1.59 -15.82 -5.67
N ALA A 119 -1.84 -16.76 -6.57
CA ALA A 119 -2.99 -16.75 -7.44
C ALA A 119 -4.28 -17.12 -6.70
N GLU A 120 -4.20 -18.11 -5.82
CA GLU A 120 -5.32 -18.52 -4.94
C GLU A 120 -5.69 -17.38 -3.98
N GLU A 121 -4.71 -16.74 -3.33
CA GLU A 121 -4.96 -15.61 -2.44
C GLU A 121 -5.60 -14.42 -3.18
N ARG A 122 -5.13 -14.15 -4.41
CA ARG A 122 -5.76 -13.11 -5.25
C ARG A 122 -7.18 -13.49 -5.69
N GLN A 123 -7.44 -14.76 -5.94
CA GLN A 123 -8.78 -15.22 -6.26
C GLN A 123 -9.69 -15.12 -5.04
N ALA A 124 -9.23 -15.59 -3.87
CA ALA A 124 -9.96 -15.46 -2.62
C ALA A 124 -10.32 -14.00 -2.30
N LEU A 125 -9.37 -13.07 -2.51
CA LEU A 125 -9.64 -11.64 -2.34
C LEU A 125 -10.69 -11.13 -3.34
N ARG A 126 -10.61 -11.51 -4.62
CA ARG A 126 -11.63 -11.13 -5.62
C ARG A 126 -13.01 -11.63 -5.23
N ASP A 127 -13.08 -12.85 -4.77
CA ASP A 127 -14.35 -13.47 -4.36
C ASP A 127 -14.96 -12.76 -3.14
N VAL A 128 -14.13 -12.36 -2.17
CA VAL A 128 -14.61 -11.59 -1.01
C VAL A 128 -15.03 -10.17 -1.44
N LEU A 129 -14.26 -9.52 -2.31
CA LEU A 129 -14.64 -8.21 -2.86
C LEU A 129 -15.97 -8.25 -3.61
N ALA A 130 -16.25 -9.33 -4.33
CA ALA A 130 -17.51 -9.52 -5.05
C ALA A 130 -18.72 -9.68 -4.12
N THR A 131 -18.51 -10.00 -2.84
CA THR A 131 -19.61 -10.07 -1.84
C THR A 131 -19.92 -8.72 -1.19
N LEU A 132 -19.06 -7.72 -1.38
CA LEU A 132 -19.31 -6.38 -0.83
C LEU A 132 -20.37 -5.63 -1.63
N ALA A 133 -21.02 -4.68 -0.95
CA ALA A 133 -21.89 -3.73 -1.65
C ALA A 133 -21.06 -2.95 -2.71
N PRO A 134 -21.65 -2.64 -3.90
CA PRO A 134 -20.93 -1.95 -4.97
C PRO A 134 -20.24 -0.65 -4.53
N ASP A 135 -20.90 0.13 -3.67
CA ASP A 135 -20.35 1.38 -3.13
C ASP A 135 -19.12 1.16 -2.25
N ASP A 136 -19.08 0.06 -1.48
CA ASP A 136 -17.93 -0.29 -0.65
C ASP A 136 -16.76 -0.73 -1.54
N ALA A 137 -17.03 -1.57 -2.54
CA ALA A 137 -16.01 -2.00 -3.50
C ALA A 137 -15.45 -0.81 -4.29
N ALA A 138 -16.30 0.10 -4.78
CA ALA A 138 -15.88 1.33 -5.46
C ALA A 138 -15.05 2.24 -4.54
N THR A 139 -15.46 2.39 -3.27
CA THR A 139 -14.72 3.18 -2.27
C THR A 139 -13.33 2.59 -2.00
N LEU A 140 -13.22 1.27 -1.87
CA LEU A 140 -11.93 0.58 -1.70
C LEU A 140 -11.03 0.73 -2.93
N LEU A 141 -11.61 0.63 -4.12
CA LEU A 141 -10.88 0.82 -5.37
C LEU A 141 -10.36 2.26 -5.49
N ALA A 142 -11.20 3.25 -5.19
CA ALA A 142 -10.82 4.66 -5.17
C ALA A 142 -9.74 4.99 -4.13
N SER A 143 -9.65 4.23 -3.03
CA SER A 143 -8.57 4.39 -2.03
C SER A 143 -7.20 3.93 -2.54
N VAL A 144 -7.17 3.06 -3.54
CA VAL A 144 -5.94 2.55 -4.19
C VAL A 144 -5.65 3.30 -5.49
N GLN A 145 -6.69 3.77 -6.17
CA GLN A 145 -6.62 4.49 -7.44
C GLN A 145 -7.25 5.89 -7.28
N PRO A 146 -6.45 6.91 -6.92
CA PRO A 146 -6.98 8.25 -6.60
C PRO A 146 -7.81 8.91 -7.71
N HIS A 147 -7.54 8.57 -8.98
CA HIS A 147 -8.29 9.08 -10.13
C HIS A 147 -9.75 8.59 -10.20
N LEU A 148 -10.10 7.56 -9.45
CA LEU A 148 -11.48 7.05 -9.35
C LEU A 148 -12.27 7.70 -8.20
N ARG A 149 -11.62 8.58 -7.44
CA ARG A 149 -12.26 9.25 -6.34
C ARG A 149 -13.18 10.36 -6.86
N ASP A 150 -14.36 10.44 -6.26
CA ASP A 150 -15.27 11.57 -6.46
C ASP A 150 -14.62 12.86 -5.91
N PRO A 151 -14.33 13.87 -6.76
CA PRO A 151 -13.69 15.12 -6.34
C PRO A 151 -14.57 15.97 -5.43
N GLU A 152 -15.90 15.81 -5.50
CA GLU A 152 -16.85 16.53 -4.67
C GLU A 152 -16.94 15.96 -3.24
N LEU A 153 -16.39 14.76 -3.00
CA LEU A 153 -16.48 14.12 -1.71
C LEU A 153 -15.41 14.67 -0.76
N ALA A 154 -15.88 15.29 0.34
CA ALA A 154 -14.99 15.83 1.37
C ALA A 154 -14.02 14.76 1.90
N PRO A 155 -12.73 15.09 2.14
CA PRO A 155 -11.70 14.14 2.59
C PRO A 155 -12.10 13.34 3.84
N ALA A 156 -12.66 14.01 4.84
CA ALA A 156 -13.12 13.36 6.08
C ALA A 156 -14.25 12.35 5.83
N THR A 157 -15.14 12.64 4.90
CA THR A 157 -16.24 11.73 4.53
C THR A 157 -15.70 10.53 3.78
N PHE A 158 -14.75 10.74 2.86
CA PHE A 158 -14.09 9.66 2.14
C PHE A 158 -13.36 8.71 3.10
N ARG A 159 -12.57 9.23 4.05
CA ARG A 159 -11.90 8.41 5.08
C ARG A 159 -12.89 7.53 5.86
N LYS A 160 -14.02 8.12 6.30
CA LYS A 160 -15.06 7.36 7.02
C LYS A 160 -15.68 6.26 6.15
N ARG A 161 -15.85 6.50 4.84
CA ARG A 161 -16.34 5.49 3.89
C ARG A 161 -15.32 4.36 3.73
N VAL A 162 -14.04 4.70 3.49
CA VAL A 162 -12.96 3.71 3.37
C VAL A 162 -12.86 2.85 4.65
N GLN A 163 -12.89 3.48 5.82
CA GLN A 163 -12.84 2.75 7.08
C GLN A 163 -13.99 1.74 7.23
N ARG A 164 -15.22 2.16 6.90
CA ARG A 164 -16.39 1.27 6.95
C ARG A 164 -16.30 0.13 5.95
N ALA A 165 -15.91 0.43 4.72
CA ALA A 165 -15.72 -0.57 3.66
C ALA A 165 -14.63 -1.58 4.03
N MET A 166 -13.50 -1.13 4.58
CA MET A 166 -12.43 -1.99 5.07
C MET A 166 -12.87 -2.89 6.23
N ASN A 167 -13.69 -2.38 7.15
CA ASN A 167 -14.21 -3.20 8.25
C ASN A 167 -15.15 -4.29 7.74
N ARG A 168 -15.99 -4.00 6.74
CA ARG A 168 -16.85 -4.99 6.09
C ARG A 168 -16.04 -6.01 5.31
N LEU A 169 -15.00 -5.58 4.58
CA LEU A 169 -14.08 -6.49 3.89
C LEU A 169 -13.41 -7.47 4.87
N ARG A 170 -12.91 -6.97 6.00
CA ARG A 170 -12.29 -7.82 7.04
C ARG A 170 -13.30 -8.80 7.65
N ALA A 171 -14.52 -8.35 7.89
CA ALA A 171 -15.57 -9.22 8.42
C ALA A 171 -15.91 -10.33 7.42
N ALA A 172 -16.10 -9.97 6.14
CA ALA A 172 -16.37 -10.93 5.06
C ALA A 172 -15.22 -11.92 4.86
N TRP A 173 -13.96 -11.44 4.96
CA TRP A 173 -12.77 -12.29 4.90
C TRP A 173 -12.74 -13.34 6.02
N ARG A 174 -12.96 -12.90 7.28
CA ARG A 174 -12.98 -13.82 8.43
C ARG A 174 -14.05 -14.88 8.31
N LEU A 175 -15.28 -14.50 7.92
CA LEU A 175 -16.38 -15.44 7.74
C LEU A 175 -16.09 -16.55 6.71
N ARG A 176 -15.16 -16.30 5.79
CA ARG A 176 -14.84 -17.25 4.71
C ARG A 176 -13.55 -18.05 4.98
N HIS A 177 -12.65 -17.53 5.79
CA HIS A 177 -11.30 -18.10 5.96
C HIS A 177 -10.92 -18.42 7.40
N ASP A 178 -11.67 -17.93 8.40
CA ASP A 178 -11.50 -18.35 9.79
C ASP A 178 -12.62 -19.37 10.12
N PRO A 179 -12.26 -20.64 10.41
CA PRO A 179 -13.21 -21.68 10.79
C PRO A 179 -13.84 -21.44 12.17
#